data_5be00832d0fe790736ae2e44052476b3
#
_entry.id   5be00832d0fe790736ae2e44052476b3
#
_cell.length_a   1.000
_cell.length_b   1.000
_cell.length_c   1.000
_cell.angle_alpha   90.00
_cell.angle_beta   90.00
_cell.angle_gamma   90.00
#
_symmetry.space_group_name_H-M   'P 1'
#
loop_
_entity.id
_entity.type
_entity.pdbx_description
1 polymer ?
#
loop_
_entity_poly.entity_id
_entity_poly.type
_entity_poly.pdbx_seq_one_letter_code
_entity_poly.pdbx_strand_id
1 'polypeptide(L)'
;AVKDEMAQWNAKIIMTSPMPQYNLVGTGEPRDTLADFDGMRVRATGGLGAAFKAVGGVPTSVTATEAYQAMESGVVDTVAFAQHAHLSFGTINQADWWTANLNPGTVNCPVVVNIDAYEGLSAAHREVLDSSIDEAISHYLKNYGELLEKWDGILVEKNVKKVMIDPAVIEEFKAAAAVPARDAWIADMSAQGLPAQDLYDLVQTTLAAAKN
;
A
#
# COMPACT_ATOMS: atom_id res chain seq x y z
N ALA A 1 -17.64 10.32 8.61
CA ALA A 1 -17.06 9.03 9.05
C ALA A 1 -15.57 9.19 9.38
N VAL A 2 -14.63 9.20 8.39
CA VAL A 2 -13.18 9.21 8.71
C VAL A 2 -12.76 10.44 9.51
N LYS A 3 -13.27 11.63 9.20
CA LYS A 3 -12.99 12.85 9.97
C LYS A 3 -13.47 12.76 11.42
N ASP A 4 -14.66 12.21 11.63
CA ASP A 4 -15.27 12.07 12.96
C ASP A 4 -14.50 11.02 13.80
N GLU A 5 -14.01 9.96 13.14
CA GLU A 5 -13.15 8.98 13.79
C GLU A 5 -11.82 9.60 14.23
N MET A 6 -11.15 10.35 13.35
CA MET A 6 -9.91 11.03 13.71
C MET A 6 -10.09 12.06 14.81
N ALA A 7 -11.23 12.75 14.86
CA ALA A 7 -11.54 13.72 15.91
C ALA A 7 -11.60 13.07 17.32
N GLN A 8 -11.98 11.80 17.45
CA GLN A 8 -11.93 11.07 18.72
C GLN A 8 -10.51 10.96 19.29
N TRP A 9 -9.50 11.02 18.43
CA TRP A 9 -8.08 11.01 18.78
C TRP A 9 -7.45 12.41 18.84
N ASN A 10 -8.29 13.45 18.89
CA ASN A 10 -7.88 14.86 18.81
C ASN A 10 -7.00 15.13 17.57
N ALA A 11 -7.32 14.47 16.45
CA ALA A 11 -6.58 14.56 15.21
C ALA A 11 -7.47 15.03 14.05
N LYS A 12 -6.94 15.97 13.25
CA LYS A 12 -7.53 16.48 12.00
C LYS A 12 -6.70 15.98 10.83
N ILE A 13 -7.34 15.35 9.85
CA ILE A 13 -6.67 15.03 8.57
C ILE A 13 -6.52 16.31 7.78
N ILE A 14 -5.31 16.66 7.40
CA ILE A 14 -5.01 17.79 6.53
C ILE A 14 -4.82 17.37 5.07
N MET A 15 -4.22 16.21 4.82
CA MET A 15 -4.14 15.62 3.49
C MET A 15 -4.00 14.10 3.55
N THR A 16 -4.13 13.45 2.43
CA THR A 16 -3.80 12.03 2.27
C THR A 16 -2.82 11.88 1.12
N SER A 17 -1.68 11.27 1.36
CA SER A 17 -0.75 10.91 0.28
C SER A 17 -1.35 9.78 -0.54
N PRO A 18 -1.57 9.96 -1.85
CA PRO A 18 -2.09 8.91 -2.73
C PRO A 18 -1.00 7.85 -2.94
N MET A 19 -1.08 6.77 -2.16
CA MET A 19 -0.12 5.67 -2.29
C MET A 19 -0.47 4.80 -3.49
N PRO A 20 0.50 4.47 -4.35
CA PRO A 20 0.28 3.57 -5.48
C PRO A 20 0.08 2.13 -5.01
N GLN A 21 -0.36 1.28 -5.95
CA GLN A 21 -0.47 -0.15 -5.71
C GLN A 21 0.88 -0.73 -5.27
N TYR A 22 0.84 -1.62 -4.31
CA TYR A 22 2.00 -2.38 -3.89
C TYR A 22 2.32 -3.49 -4.89
N ASN A 23 3.57 -3.85 -4.97
CA ASN A 23 4.04 -5.03 -5.67
C ASN A 23 5.11 -5.71 -4.81
N LEU A 24 5.46 -6.93 -5.15
CA LEU A 24 6.44 -7.70 -4.41
C LEU A 24 7.83 -7.50 -4.98
N VAL A 25 8.82 -7.34 -4.13
CA VAL A 25 10.19 -7.76 -4.41
C VAL A 25 10.48 -9.03 -3.62
N GLY A 26 11.33 -9.90 -4.15
CA GLY A 26 11.67 -11.13 -3.48
C GLY A 26 13.02 -11.67 -3.85
N THR A 27 13.49 -12.63 -3.03
CA THR A 27 14.74 -13.37 -3.23
C THR A 27 14.48 -14.74 -3.84
N GLY A 28 15.46 -15.29 -4.55
CA GLY A 28 15.40 -16.60 -5.17
C GLY A 28 14.55 -16.64 -6.44
N GLU A 29 13.82 -17.73 -6.66
CA GLU A 29 12.98 -17.89 -7.85
C GLU A 29 11.73 -17.01 -7.79
N PRO A 30 11.33 -16.43 -8.92
CA PRO A 30 10.09 -15.66 -9.01
C PRO A 30 8.86 -16.44 -8.57
N ARG A 31 7.90 -15.73 -7.96
CA ARG A 31 6.60 -16.25 -7.57
C ARG A 31 5.55 -15.71 -8.53
N ASP A 32 5.17 -16.49 -9.54
CA ASP A 32 4.29 -16.06 -10.63
C ASP A 32 3.04 -16.91 -10.82
N THR A 33 2.87 -17.98 -10.04
CA THR A 33 1.63 -18.77 -9.95
C THR A 33 1.01 -18.68 -8.55
N LEU A 34 -0.28 -19.01 -8.43
CA LEU A 34 -0.96 -18.99 -7.13
C LEU A 34 -0.33 -20.01 -6.16
N ALA A 35 0.12 -21.16 -6.66
CA ALA A 35 0.77 -22.20 -5.87
C ALA A 35 2.11 -21.74 -5.27
N ASP A 36 2.83 -20.82 -5.92
CA ASP A 36 4.09 -20.30 -5.43
C ASP A 36 3.95 -19.43 -4.19
N PHE A 37 2.74 -18.94 -3.91
CA PHE A 37 2.47 -18.16 -2.70
C PHE A 37 2.33 -19.05 -1.46
N ASP A 38 2.09 -20.37 -1.62
CA ASP A 38 2.03 -21.27 -0.48
C ASP A 38 3.38 -21.35 0.25
N GLY A 39 3.35 -21.12 1.55
CA GLY A 39 4.55 -21.05 2.39
C GLY A 39 5.45 -19.83 2.17
N MET A 40 5.14 -18.92 1.24
CA MET A 40 5.91 -17.70 0.99
C MET A 40 5.89 -16.79 2.23
N ARG A 41 7.06 -16.54 2.82
CA ARG A 41 7.20 -15.60 3.92
C ARG A 41 7.24 -14.19 3.38
N VAL A 42 6.18 -13.43 3.63
CA VAL A 42 6.00 -12.10 3.04
C VAL A 42 5.86 -11.02 4.11
N ARG A 43 6.67 -9.98 4.00
CA ARG A 43 6.40 -8.74 4.77
C ARG A 43 5.18 -8.07 4.18
N ALA A 44 4.07 -8.19 4.88
CA ALA A 44 2.81 -7.53 4.55
C ALA A 44 2.02 -7.26 5.83
N THR A 45 1.37 -6.10 5.92
CA THR A 45 0.64 -5.66 7.11
C THR A 45 -0.86 -5.54 6.83
N GLY A 46 -1.69 -5.61 7.87
CA GLY A 46 -3.12 -5.39 7.78
C GLY A 46 -3.81 -6.27 6.74
N GLY A 47 -4.66 -5.66 5.91
CA GLY A 47 -5.42 -6.35 4.87
C GLY A 47 -4.55 -7.06 3.81
N LEU A 48 -3.37 -6.51 3.50
CA LEU A 48 -2.42 -7.17 2.60
C LEU A 48 -1.90 -8.48 3.21
N GLY A 49 -1.58 -8.49 4.50
CA GLY A 49 -1.20 -9.71 5.21
C GLY A 49 -2.31 -10.75 5.19
N ALA A 50 -3.56 -10.33 5.42
CA ALA A 50 -4.71 -11.21 5.34
C ALA A 50 -4.89 -11.80 3.91
N ALA A 51 -4.69 -11.00 2.87
CA ALA A 51 -4.78 -11.43 1.49
C ALA A 51 -3.73 -12.51 1.15
N PHE A 52 -2.46 -12.29 1.51
CA PHE A 52 -1.42 -13.31 1.28
C PHE A 52 -1.64 -14.57 2.11
N LYS A 53 -2.13 -14.45 3.34
CA LYS A 53 -2.51 -15.61 4.16
C LYS A 53 -3.61 -16.44 3.51
N ALA A 54 -4.57 -15.82 2.84
CA ALA A 54 -5.67 -16.52 2.18
C ALA A 54 -5.20 -17.40 1.00
N VAL A 55 -4.03 -17.14 0.43
CA VAL A 55 -3.41 -17.92 -0.65
C VAL A 55 -2.22 -18.76 -0.15
N GLY A 56 -2.19 -19.07 1.15
CA GLY A 56 -1.18 -19.96 1.75
C GLY A 56 0.13 -19.25 2.18
N GLY A 57 0.26 -17.95 1.95
CA GLY A 57 1.43 -17.20 2.37
C GLY A 57 1.54 -17.04 3.89
N VAL A 58 2.74 -16.76 4.36
CA VAL A 58 3.08 -16.56 5.78
C VAL A 58 3.41 -15.08 5.99
N PRO A 59 2.41 -14.22 6.29
CA PRO A 59 2.65 -12.80 6.47
C PRO A 59 3.40 -12.54 7.78
N THR A 60 4.40 -11.67 7.70
CA THR A 60 5.15 -11.16 8.85
C THR A 60 4.98 -9.65 8.92
N SER A 61 4.49 -9.16 10.05
CA SER A 61 4.26 -7.74 10.29
C SER A 61 5.48 -7.12 10.98
N VAL A 62 6.43 -6.63 10.18
CA VAL A 62 7.53 -5.80 10.66
C VAL A 62 7.39 -4.39 10.11
N THR A 63 7.97 -3.40 10.80
CA THR A 63 7.93 -2.01 10.34
C THR A 63 8.62 -1.84 8.98
N ALA A 64 8.36 -0.74 8.29
CA ALA A 64 8.99 -0.49 7.00
C ALA A 64 10.52 -0.36 7.12
N THR A 65 11.00 0.23 8.21
CA THR A 65 12.43 0.39 8.50
C THR A 65 13.15 -0.92 8.82
N GLU A 66 12.43 -1.95 9.25
CA GLU A 66 12.97 -3.28 9.54
C GLU A 66 12.92 -4.24 8.33
N ALA A 67 12.22 -3.85 7.25
CA ALA A 67 11.98 -4.72 6.10
C ALA A 67 13.27 -5.18 5.41
N TYR A 68 14.28 -4.31 5.29
CA TYR A 68 15.58 -4.66 4.74
C TYR A 68 16.25 -5.77 5.55
N GLN A 69 16.33 -5.56 6.87
CA GLN A 69 16.96 -6.52 7.78
C GLN A 69 16.21 -7.85 7.84
N ALA A 70 14.88 -7.80 7.71
CA ALA A 70 14.05 -9.01 7.68
C ALA A 70 14.29 -9.84 6.41
N MET A 71 14.53 -9.20 5.25
CA MET A 71 14.95 -9.89 4.03
C MET A 71 16.38 -10.45 4.15
N GLU A 72 17.32 -9.62 4.59
CA GLU A 72 18.74 -9.99 4.72
C GLU A 72 18.94 -11.19 5.64
N SER A 73 18.21 -11.24 6.76
CA SER A 73 18.27 -12.35 7.74
C SER A 73 17.41 -13.56 7.34
N GLY A 74 16.66 -13.49 6.24
CA GLY A 74 15.78 -14.56 5.81
C GLY A 74 14.55 -14.76 6.70
N VAL A 75 14.14 -13.76 7.49
CA VAL A 75 12.86 -13.77 8.22
C VAL A 75 11.70 -13.72 7.22
N VAL A 76 11.87 -12.98 6.14
CA VAL A 76 10.94 -12.95 5.01
C VAL A 76 11.67 -13.20 3.69
N ASP A 77 10.98 -13.81 2.73
CA ASP A 77 11.48 -14.02 1.38
C ASP A 77 11.10 -12.88 0.45
N THR A 78 10.00 -12.19 0.78
CA THR A 78 9.40 -11.15 -0.04
C THR A 78 8.92 -9.98 0.80
N VAL A 79 8.87 -8.80 0.17
CA VAL A 79 8.34 -7.57 0.78
C VAL A 79 7.34 -6.92 -0.17
N ALA A 80 6.16 -6.59 0.35
CA ALA A 80 5.13 -5.85 -0.36
C ALA A 80 5.26 -4.34 -0.06
N PHE A 81 5.62 -3.57 -1.08
CA PHE A 81 5.72 -2.11 -1.04
C PHE A 81 5.36 -1.48 -2.40
N ALA A 82 5.17 -0.16 -2.40
CA ALA A 82 5.24 0.65 -3.60
C ALA A 82 6.70 0.85 -4.05
N GLN A 83 6.93 1.19 -5.32
CA GLN A 83 8.27 1.30 -5.90
C GLN A 83 9.20 2.22 -5.10
N HIS A 84 8.73 3.43 -4.74
CA HIS A 84 9.54 4.38 -3.97
C HIS A 84 9.96 3.84 -2.60
N ALA A 85 9.12 3.03 -1.96
CA ALA A 85 9.43 2.44 -0.66
C ALA A 85 10.49 1.34 -0.79
N HIS A 86 10.48 0.56 -1.88
CA HIS A 86 11.57 -0.39 -2.14
C HIS A 86 12.93 0.30 -2.29
N LEU A 87 12.96 1.52 -2.83
CA LEU A 87 14.19 2.32 -2.89
C LEU A 87 14.54 2.91 -1.52
N SER A 88 13.58 3.58 -0.88
CA SER A 88 13.82 4.30 0.37
C SER A 88 14.25 3.40 1.52
N PHE A 89 13.67 2.19 1.58
CA PHE A 89 14.02 1.18 2.59
C PHE A 89 15.05 0.15 2.12
N GLY A 90 15.58 0.31 0.90
CA GLY A 90 16.67 -0.48 0.37
C GLY A 90 16.32 -1.92 -0.01
N THR A 91 15.07 -2.37 0.11
CA THR A 91 14.67 -3.76 -0.14
C THR A 91 14.93 -4.21 -1.58
N ILE A 92 14.95 -3.28 -2.54
CA ILE A 92 15.31 -3.54 -3.92
C ILE A 92 16.77 -4.04 -4.08
N ASN A 93 17.68 -3.71 -3.15
CA ASN A 93 19.07 -4.14 -3.21
C ASN A 93 19.28 -5.61 -2.81
N GLN A 94 18.27 -6.22 -2.20
CA GLN A 94 18.26 -7.64 -1.81
C GLN A 94 17.45 -8.50 -2.79
N ALA A 95 16.77 -7.86 -3.76
CA ALA A 95 15.80 -8.51 -4.60
C ALA A 95 16.43 -9.16 -5.83
N ASP A 96 16.01 -10.37 -6.17
CA ASP A 96 16.26 -11.03 -7.44
C ASP A 96 15.16 -10.75 -8.46
N TRP A 97 13.94 -10.45 -8.00
CA TRP A 97 12.78 -10.20 -8.86
C TRP A 97 11.79 -9.19 -8.25
N TRP A 98 10.95 -8.62 -9.11
CA TRP A 98 9.85 -7.70 -8.79
C TRP A 98 8.61 -8.02 -9.62
N THR A 99 7.44 -8.15 -8.97
CA THR A 99 6.16 -8.30 -9.69
C THR A 99 5.69 -6.97 -10.25
N ALA A 100 5.38 -6.92 -11.54
CA ALA A 100 5.03 -5.66 -12.20
C ALA A 100 3.52 -5.37 -12.19
N ASN A 101 2.68 -6.38 -12.00
CA ASN A 101 1.24 -6.29 -12.23
C ASN A 101 0.37 -7.04 -11.22
N LEU A 102 0.92 -7.55 -10.12
CA LEU A 102 0.13 -8.26 -9.10
C LEU A 102 -0.89 -7.31 -8.45
N ASN A 103 -0.44 -6.12 -8.06
CA ASN A 103 -1.26 -5.06 -7.48
C ASN A 103 -2.21 -5.56 -6.36
N PRO A 104 -1.70 -6.23 -5.32
CA PRO A 104 -2.53 -6.89 -4.30
C PRO A 104 -3.31 -5.90 -3.44
N GLY A 105 -2.97 -4.63 -3.50
CA GLY A 105 -3.61 -3.56 -2.74
C GLY A 105 -2.68 -2.39 -2.47
N THR A 106 -3.17 -1.44 -1.72
CA THR A 106 -2.43 -0.25 -1.30
C THR A 106 -2.83 0.14 0.12
N VAL A 107 -2.08 1.08 0.70
CA VAL A 107 -2.42 1.73 1.96
C VAL A 107 -2.55 3.23 1.76
N ASN A 108 -3.36 3.89 2.57
CA ASN A 108 -3.37 5.34 2.65
C ASN A 108 -2.37 5.81 3.71
N CYS A 109 -1.70 6.93 3.44
CA CYS A 109 -0.87 7.62 4.42
C CYS A 109 -1.50 8.98 4.74
N PRO A 110 -2.44 9.06 5.70
CA PRO A 110 -3.01 10.33 6.10
C PRO A 110 -1.96 11.16 6.83
N VAL A 111 -1.90 12.44 6.49
CA VAL A 111 -1.15 13.45 7.23
C VAL A 111 -2.12 14.11 8.18
N VAL A 112 -1.84 14.01 9.46
CA VAL A 112 -2.72 14.51 10.52
C VAL A 112 -2.03 15.56 11.37
N VAL A 113 -2.82 16.47 11.92
CA VAL A 113 -2.38 17.46 12.90
C VAL A 113 -3.25 17.33 14.15
N ASN A 114 -2.67 17.54 15.32
CA ASN A 114 -3.45 17.64 16.55
C ASN A 114 -4.41 18.84 16.47
N ILE A 115 -5.69 18.67 16.84
CA ILE A 115 -6.73 19.69 16.68
C ILE A 115 -6.40 20.93 17.50
N ASP A 116 -6.02 20.78 18.78
CA ASP A 116 -5.71 21.91 19.65
C ASP A 116 -4.49 22.69 19.14
N ALA A 117 -3.47 21.97 18.64
CA ALA A 117 -2.30 22.61 18.05
C ALA A 117 -2.66 23.41 16.79
N TYR A 118 -3.53 22.85 15.92
CA TYR A 118 -4.00 23.55 14.72
C TYR A 118 -4.85 24.77 15.07
N GLU A 119 -5.75 24.66 16.04
CA GLU A 119 -6.59 25.76 16.49
C GLU A 119 -5.81 26.85 17.22
N GLY A 120 -4.71 26.48 17.88
CA GLY A 120 -3.76 27.40 18.52
C GLY A 120 -2.89 28.19 17.54
N LEU A 121 -2.85 27.83 16.26
CA LEU A 121 -2.15 28.61 15.23
C LEU A 121 -2.85 29.96 15.01
N SER A 122 -2.06 30.99 14.67
CA SER A 122 -2.63 32.24 14.16
C SER A 122 -3.39 31.99 12.84
N ALA A 123 -4.34 32.85 12.50
CA ALA A 123 -5.08 32.75 11.23
C ALA A 123 -4.15 32.69 10.03
N ALA A 124 -3.09 33.49 10.02
CA ALA A 124 -2.08 33.50 8.94
C ALA A 124 -1.33 32.16 8.83
N HIS A 125 -0.95 31.54 9.96
CA HIS A 125 -0.28 30.24 9.92
C HIS A 125 -1.22 29.10 9.47
N ARG A 126 -2.50 29.14 9.85
CA ARG A 126 -3.50 28.17 9.34
C ARG A 126 -3.68 28.30 7.84
N GLU A 127 -3.80 29.53 7.34
CA GLU A 127 -3.92 29.82 5.90
C GLU A 127 -2.72 29.29 5.12
N VAL A 128 -1.49 29.49 5.60
CA VAL A 128 -0.27 28.96 4.99
C VAL A 128 -0.31 27.42 4.98
N LEU A 129 -0.65 26.80 6.10
CA LEU A 129 -0.74 25.33 6.17
C LEU A 129 -1.80 24.79 5.21
N ASP A 130 -3.00 25.34 5.22
CA ASP A 130 -4.10 24.86 4.38
C ASP A 130 -3.83 25.10 2.89
N SER A 131 -3.22 26.23 2.52
CA SER A 131 -2.87 26.54 1.11
C SER A 131 -1.69 25.72 0.57
N SER A 132 -0.85 25.17 1.43
CA SER A 132 0.29 24.32 1.02
C SER A 132 -0.10 22.91 0.60
N ILE A 133 -1.34 22.46 0.88
CA ILE A 133 -1.76 21.07 0.66
C ILE A 133 -1.76 20.69 -0.82
N ASP A 134 -2.35 21.51 -1.68
CA ASP A 134 -2.44 21.24 -3.12
C ASP A 134 -1.06 21.22 -3.78
N GLU A 135 -0.15 22.12 -3.33
CA GLU A 135 1.24 22.14 -3.78
C GLU A 135 1.97 20.87 -3.34
N ALA A 136 1.80 20.44 -2.10
CA ALA A 136 2.41 19.21 -1.57
C ALA A 136 1.94 17.96 -2.33
N ILE A 137 0.64 17.85 -2.63
CA ILE A 137 0.09 16.74 -3.42
C ILE A 137 0.66 16.78 -4.85
N SER A 138 0.68 17.95 -5.48
CA SER A 138 1.20 18.12 -6.85
C SER A 138 2.68 17.77 -6.92
N HIS A 139 3.47 18.20 -5.93
CA HIS A 139 4.89 17.87 -5.82
C HIS A 139 5.10 16.35 -5.65
N TYR A 140 4.32 15.72 -4.77
CA TYR A 140 4.37 14.28 -4.58
C TYR A 140 4.08 13.52 -5.88
N LEU A 141 2.98 13.85 -6.58
CA LEU A 141 2.57 13.18 -7.82
C LEU A 141 3.62 13.34 -8.92
N LYS A 142 4.20 14.54 -9.06
CA LYS A 142 5.28 14.81 -10.02
C LYS A 142 6.50 13.92 -9.74
N ASN A 143 7.01 13.93 -8.52
CA ASN A 143 8.20 13.15 -8.17
C ASN A 143 7.96 11.65 -8.30
N TYR A 144 6.75 11.20 -7.96
CA TYR A 144 6.40 9.79 -8.13
C TYR A 144 6.31 9.41 -9.62
N GLY A 145 5.74 10.26 -10.48
CA GLY A 145 5.74 10.08 -11.92
C GLY A 145 7.15 9.94 -12.51
N GLU A 146 8.06 10.82 -12.12
CA GLU A 146 9.48 10.75 -12.52
C GLU A 146 10.16 9.46 -12.07
N LEU A 147 9.79 8.94 -10.89
CA LEU A 147 10.29 7.64 -10.43
C LEU A 147 9.80 6.49 -11.30
N LEU A 148 8.50 6.49 -11.65
CA LEU A 148 7.93 5.45 -12.50
C LEU A 148 8.60 5.40 -13.88
N GLU A 149 8.92 6.54 -14.48
CA GLU A 149 9.66 6.63 -15.75
C GLU A 149 11.06 6.01 -15.66
N LYS A 150 11.72 6.08 -14.51
CA LYS A 150 13.07 5.55 -14.26
C LYS A 150 13.06 4.09 -13.78
N TRP A 151 11.90 3.55 -13.38
CA TRP A 151 11.82 2.29 -12.66
C TRP A 151 12.42 1.10 -13.40
N ASP A 152 12.12 0.93 -14.68
CA ASP A 152 12.68 -0.17 -15.48
C ASP A 152 14.22 -0.07 -15.59
N GLY A 153 14.76 1.15 -15.68
CA GLY A 153 16.22 1.38 -15.64
C GLY A 153 16.83 0.98 -14.30
N ILE A 154 16.14 1.25 -13.20
CA ILE A 154 16.56 0.86 -11.84
C ILE A 154 16.59 -0.68 -11.71
N LEU A 155 15.58 -1.37 -12.23
CA LEU A 155 15.56 -2.84 -12.22
C LEU A 155 16.76 -3.43 -12.97
N VAL A 156 17.07 -2.87 -14.13
CA VAL A 156 18.25 -3.29 -14.94
C VAL A 156 19.55 -3.02 -14.17
N GLU A 157 19.74 -1.81 -13.63
CA GLU A 157 20.92 -1.44 -12.84
C GLU A 157 21.14 -2.36 -11.64
N LYS A 158 20.05 -2.74 -10.96
CA LYS A 158 20.06 -3.60 -9.77
C LYS A 158 20.05 -5.10 -10.11
N ASN A 159 19.99 -5.45 -11.41
CA ASN A 159 19.86 -6.83 -11.88
C ASN A 159 18.62 -7.56 -11.30
N VAL A 160 17.50 -6.84 -11.16
CA VAL A 160 16.23 -7.36 -10.63
C VAL A 160 15.34 -7.77 -11.81
N LYS A 161 14.90 -9.01 -11.83
CA LYS A 161 14.02 -9.54 -12.89
C LYS A 161 12.61 -8.96 -12.77
N LYS A 162 12.13 -8.32 -13.84
CA LYS A 162 10.73 -7.89 -13.94
C LYS A 162 9.85 -9.10 -14.24
N VAL A 163 8.90 -9.40 -13.36
CA VAL A 163 7.97 -10.54 -13.47
C VAL A 163 6.59 -10.02 -13.81
N MET A 164 6.04 -10.51 -14.92
CA MET A 164 4.65 -10.29 -15.33
C MET A 164 3.86 -11.54 -14.97
N ILE A 165 2.94 -11.42 -14.04
CA ILE A 165 2.04 -12.50 -13.63
C ILE A 165 0.92 -12.63 -14.68
N ASP A 166 0.59 -13.88 -15.03
CA ASP A 166 -0.50 -14.16 -15.95
C ASP A 166 -1.83 -13.57 -15.43
N PRO A 167 -2.60 -12.87 -16.28
CA PRO A 167 -3.89 -12.31 -15.88
C PRO A 167 -4.84 -13.31 -15.24
N ALA A 168 -4.82 -14.59 -15.64
CA ALA A 168 -5.62 -15.63 -15.03
C ALA A 168 -5.24 -15.87 -13.57
N VAL A 169 -3.94 -15.91 -13.26
CA VAL A 169 -3.42 -16.03 -11.88
C VAL A 169 -3.82 -14.82 -11.04
N ILE A 170 -3.82 -13.61 -11.62
CA ILE A 170 -4.28 -12.40 -10.93
C ILE A 170 -5.76 -12.51 -10.57
N GLU A 171 -6.61 -13.02 -11.47
CA GLU A 171 -8.03 -13.23 -11.18
C GLU A 171 -8.26 -14.33 -10.14
N GLU A 172 -7.47 -15.40 -10.17
CA GLU A 172 -7.48 -16.43 -9.11
C GLU A 172 -7.07 -15.83 -7.75
N PHE A 173 -6.02 -15.01 -7.71
CA PHE A 173 -5.61 -14.30 -6.49
C PHE A 173 -6.70 -13.37 -5.97
N LYS A 174 -7.35 -12.60 -6.83
CA LYS A 174 -8.46 -11.73 -6.43
C LYS A 174 -9.61 -12.52 -5.84
N ALA A 175 -9.98 -13.62 -6.47
CA ALA A 175 -11.08 -14.48 -5.99
C ALA A 175 -10.74 -15.14 -4.65
N ALA A 176 -9.51 -15.63 -4.48
CA ALA A 176 -9.09 -16.34 -3.28
C ALA A 176 -8.75 -15.41 -2.11
N ALA A 177 -8.28 -14.18 -2.36
CA ALA A 177 -7.74 -13.29 -1.35
C ALA A 177 -8.53 -11.99 -1.21
N ALA A 178 -8.71 -11.22 -2.30
CA ALA A 178 -9.27 -9.87 -2.21
C ALA A 178 -10.77 -9.88 -1.89
N VAL A 179 -11.53 -10.79 -2.50
CA VAL A 179 -12.97 -10.91 -2.26
C VAL A 179 -13.27 -11.34 -0.82
N PRO A 180 -12.67 -12.42 -0.27
CA PRO A 180 -12.88 -12.79 1.13
C PRO A 180 -12.42 -11.71 2.12
N ALA A 181 -11.30 -11.04 1.86
CA ALA A 181 -10.79 -9.98 2.72
C ALA A 181 -11.75 -8.77 2.76
N ARG A 182 -12.30 -8.38 1.61
CA ARG A 182 -13.35 -7.35 1.51
C ARG A 182 -14.59 -7.74 2.32
N ASP A 183 -15.09 -8.95 2.10
CA ASP A 183 -16.34 -9.41 2.74
C ASP A 183 -16.18 -9.51 4.26
N ALA A 184 -15.04 -9.98 4.73
CA ALA A 184 -14.69 -10.01 6.15
C ALA A 184 -14.60 -8.59 6.73
N TRP A 185 -13.98 -7.65 6.03
CA TRP A 185 -13.91 -6.25 6.46
C TRP A 185 -15.31 -5.60 6.55
N ILE A 186 -16.16 -5.80 5.52
CA ILE A 186 -17.53 -5.27 5.53
C ILE A 186 -18.30 -5.84 6.71
N ALA A 187 -18.21 -7.14 6.95
CA ALA A 187 -18.91 -7.79 8.06
C ALA A 187 -18.43 -7.26 9.43
N ASP A 188 -17.12 -7.17 9.64
CA ASP A 188 -16.52 -6.72 10.90
C ASP A 188 -16.84 -5.25 11.20
N MET A 189 -16.69 -4.37 10.22
CA MET A 189 -17.00 -2.94 10.39
C MET A 189 -18.49 -2.69 10.56
N SER A 190 -19.35 -3.45 9.87
CA SER A 190 -20.82 -3.36 10.06
C SER A 190 -21.23 -3.82 11.45
N ALA A 191 -20.58 -4.84 11.99
CA ALA A 191 -20.83 -5.29 13.37
C ALA A 191 -20.46 -4.24 14.43
N GLN A 192 -19.55 -3.32 14.08
CA GLN A 192 -19.18 -2.16 14.91
C GLN A 192 -20.07 -0.94 14.67
N GLY A 193 -21.12 -1.06 13.86
CA GLY A 193 -22.09 0.01 13.57
C GLY A 193 -21.60 1.02 12.52
N LEU A 194 -20.53 0.71 11.77
CA LEU A 194 -20.03 1.56 10.70
C LEU A 194 -20.75 1.25 9.36
N PRO A 195 -20.99 2.25 8.49
CA PRO A 195 -21.63 2.06 7.19
C PRO A 195 -20.65 1.46 6.18
N ALA A 196 -20.14 0.26 6.44
CA ALA A 196 -19.01 -0.33 5.71
C ALA A 196 -19.35 -0.60 4.24
N GLN A 197 -20.57 -1.09 3.94
CA GLN A 197 -21.00 -1.32 2.56
C GLN A 197 -21.08 0.00 1.78
N ASP A 198 -21.67 1.05 2.36
CA ASP A 198 -21.77 2.36 1.72
C ASP A 198 -20.39 2.97 1.44
N LEU A 199 -19.44 2.79 2.38
CA LEU A 199 -18.05 3.24 2.20
C LEU A 199 -17.36 2.47 1.08
N TYR A 200 -17.56 1.17 1.00
CA TYR A 200 -17.02 0.35 -0.08
C TYR A 200 -17.59 0.77 -1.45
N ASP A 201 -18.91 0.95 -1.53
CA ASP A 201 -19.60 1.35 -2.76
C ASP A 201 -19.17 2.75 -3.22
N LEU A 202 -18.94 3.67 -2.28
CA LEU A 202 -18.38 5.00 -2.56
C LEU A 202 -17.01 4.89 -3.21
N VAL A 203 -16.13 4.04 -2.67
CA VAL A 203 -14.79 3.81 -3.26
C VAL A 203 -14.91 3.25 -4.66
N GLN A 204 -15.75 2.23 -4.88
CA GLN A 204 -15.94 1.63 -6.21
C GLN A 204 -16.49 2.63 -7.23
N THR A 205 -17.49 3.43 -6.83
CA THR A 205 -18.07 4.46 -7.69
C THR A 205 -17.04 5.54 -8.05
N THR A 206 -16.24 5.97 -7.08
CA THR A 206 -15.18 6.97 -7.31
C THR A 206 -14.10 6.43 -8.26
N LEU A 207 -13.67 5.19 -8.08
CA LEU A 207 -12.70 4.55 -8.96
C LEU A 207 -13.24 4.37 -10.40
N ALA A 208 -14.51 4.03 -10.54
CA ALA A 208 -15.15 3.92 -11.85
C ALA A 208 -15.21 5.29 -12.56
N ALA A 209 -15.54 6.36 -11.83
CA ALA A 209 -15.55 7.72 -12.37
C ALA A 209 -14.17 8.23 -12.79
N ALA A 210 -13.11 7.86 -12.09
CA ALA A 210 -11.74 8.27 -12.39
C ALA A 210 -11.13 7.56 -13.63
N LYS A 211 -11.76 6.50 -14.14
CA LYS A 211 -11.30 5.74 -15.32
C LYS A 211 -11.89 6.27 -16.64
N ASN A 212 -12.88 7.17 -16.55
CA ASN A 212 -13.54 7.84 -17.69
C ASN A 212 -13.00 9.26 -17.88
#